data_bfbd44fde311268d8b93231bea26375d
#
_entry.id   bfbd44fde311268d8b93231bea26375d
#
_cell.length_a   1.000
_cell.length_b   1.000
_cell.length_c   1.000
_cell.angle_alpha   90.00
_cell.angle_beta   90.00
_cell.angle_gamma   90.00
#
_symmetry.space_group_name_H-M   'P 1'
#
loop_
_entity.id
_entity.type
_entity.pdbx_description
1 polymer ?
#
loop_
_entity_poly.entity_id
_entity_poly.type
_entity_poly.pdbx_seq_one_letter_code
_entity_poly.pdbx_strand_id
1 'polypeptide(L)'
;EWKELIQFSKKLKIKFYVDVFGLKGIQDISKLKIDGVKIHSTDLNNPKLLKFATKLKIPILLSTAGCTLSEIDYAVTTLSKNELILMHSFQGYPTEIKDLNLKRILALKEKFALPIGLMDHVSGDSKLSMIVPLLGIGLGVEIIEKHITLDRSKKGLDYFSALNPNEFLLLVALIKKSQLAMGKQSFELGKNELQYRILHKKNA
;
A
#
# COMPACT_ATOMS: atom_id res chain seq x y z
N GLU A 1 -11.54 -19.94 -13.25
CA GLU A 1 -10.38 -19.57 -12.42
C GLU A 1 -10.59 -18.23 -11.69
N TRP A 2 -10.70 -17.04 -12.35
CA TRP A 2 -10.93 -15.75 -11.67
C TRP A 2 -12.16 -15.76 -10.75
N LYS A 3 -13.29 -16.32 -11.23
CA LYS A 3 -14.52 -16.42 -10.42
C LYS A 3 -14.34 -17.28 -9.18
N GLU A 4 -13.58 -18.34 -9.26
CA GLU A 4 -13.26 -19.24 -8.14
C GLU A 4 -12.40 -18.52 -7.08
N LEU A 5 -11.36 -17.79 -7.52
CA LEU A 5 -10.52 -16.99 -6.62
C LEU A 5 -11.33 -15.91 -5.90
N ILE A 6 -12.21 -15.19 -6.63
CA ILE A 6 -13.10 -14.18 -6.04
C ILE A 6 -14.07 -14.81 -5.03
N GLN A 7 -14.63 -15.99 -5.33
CA GLN A 7 -15.53 -16.69 -4.41
C GLN A 7 -14.77 -17.17 -3.17
N PHE A 8 -13.53 -17.64 -3.34
CA PHE A 8 -12.69 -18.09 -2.24
C PHE A 8 -12.30 -16.93 -1.32
N SER A 9 -11.89 -15.79 -1.87
CA SER A 9 -11.58 -14.60 -1.07
C SER A 9 -12.80 -14.12 -0.26
N LYS A 10 -13.99 -14.12 -0.87
CA LYS A 10 -15.24 -13.77 -0.19
C LYS A 10 -15.56 -14.74 0.95
N LYS A 11 -15.37 -16.04 0.76
CA LYS A 11 -15.53 -17.04 1.82
C LYS A 11 -14.62 -16.77 3.02
N LEU A 12 -13.40 -16.31 2.73
CA LEU A 12 -12.42 -15.92 3.75
C LEU A 12 -12.61 -14.49 4.29
N LYS A 13 -13.60 -13.73 3.78
CA LYS A 13 -13.86 -12.32 4.13
C LYS A 13 -12.65 -11.42 3.82
N ILE A 14 -11.90 -11.73 2.76
CA ILE A 14 -10.76 -10.95 2.27
C ILE A 14 -11.19 -10.24 0.99
N LYS A 15 -10.90 -8.93 0.90
CA LYS A 15 -11.13 -8.15 -0.32
C LYS A 15 -10.19 -8.61 -1.43
N PHE A 16 -10.69 -8.61 -2.66
CA PHE A 16 -9.98 -9.07 -3.84
C PHE A 16 -9.68 -7.90 -4.78
N TYR A 17 -8.41 -7.52 -4.86
CA TYR A 17 -7.90 -6.49 -5.76
C TYR A 17 -7.13 -7.12 -6.91
N VAL A 18 -7.14 -6.48 -8.07
CA VAL A 18 -6.40 -6.96 -9.26
C VAL A 18 -5.50 -5.85 -9.78
N ASP A 19 -4.23 -6.16 -9.96
CA ASP A 19 -3.29 -5.29 -10.69
C ASP A 19 -3.50 -5.49 -12.20
N VAL A 20 -3.65 -4.40 -12.94
CA VAL A 20 -3.97 -4.44 -14.37
C VAL A 20 -2.89 -3.81 -15.21
N PHE A 21 -2.67 -4.38 -16.38
CA PHE A 21 -1.74 -3.91 -17.39
C PHE A 21 -2.50 -3.70 -18.71
N GLY A 22 -2.41 -2.47 -19.22
CA GLY A 22 -3.02 -2.08 -20.48
C GLY A 22 -4.56 -2.04 -20.47
N LEU A 23 -5.10 -1.45 -21.55
CA LEU A 23 -6.54 -1.27 -21.70
C LEU A 23 -7.33 -2.59 -21.69
N LYS A 24 -6.78 -3.63 -22.30
CA LYS A 24 -7.43 -4.96 -22.34
C LYS A 24 -7.59 -5.54 -20.93
N GLY A 25 -6.55 -5.44 -20.10
CA GLY A 25 -6.59 -5.93 -18.72
C GLY A 25 -7.72 -5.30 -17.92
N ILE A 26 -7.81 -3.96 -17.90
CA ILE A 26 -8.87 -3.26 -17.16
C ILE A 26 -10.28 -3.55 -17.71
N GLN A 27 -10.42 -3.73 -19.03
CA GLN A 27 -11.69 -4.12 -19.63
C GLN A 27 -12.14 -5.51 -19.22
N ASP A 28 -11.22 -6.45 -19.13
CA ASP A 28 -11.54 -7.83 -18.76
C ASP A 28 -11.95 -7.94 -17.29
N ILE A 29 -11.22 -7.29 -16.39
CA ILE A 29 -11.54 -7.29 -14.95
C ILE A 29 -12.83 -6.52 -14.63
N SER A 30 -13.20 -5.51 -15.42
CA SER A 30 -14.43 -4.72 -15.20
C SER A 30 -15.70 -5.55 -15.26
N LYS A 31 -15.64 -6.75 -15.85
CA LYS A 31 -16.74 -7.73 -15.92
C LYS A 31 -16.81 -8.62 -14.67
N LEU A 32 -15.85 -8.51 -13.77
CA LEU A 32 -15.76 -9.32 -12.56
C LEU A 32 -16.26 -8.53 -11.34
N LYS A 33 -16.75 -9.22 -10.32
CA LYS A 33 -17.19 -8.62 -9.04
C LYS A 33 -16.01 -8.59 -8.07
N ILE A 34 -15.00 -7.75 -8.39
CA ILE A 34 -13.82 -7.49 -7.55
C ILE A 34 -14.05 -6.30 -6.63
N ASP A 35 -13.23 -6.16 -5.59
CA ASP A 35 -13.37 -5.13 -4.57
C ASP A 35 -12.54 -3.88 -4.85
N GLY A 36 -11.60 -3.95 -5.78
CA GLY A 36 -10.78 -2.82 -6.23
C GLY A 36 -9.82 -3.22 -7.35
N VAL A 37 -9.19 -2.23 -7.94
CA VAL A 37 -8.22 -2.40 -9.01
C VAL A 37 -6.96 -1.60 -8.71
N LYS A 38 -5.79 -2.15 -9.06
CA LYS A 38 -4.55 -1.39 -9.10
C LYS A 38 -4.17 -1.11 -10.55
N ILE A 39 -3.87 0.14 -10.87
CA ILE A 39 -3.31 0.55 -12.16
C ILE A 39 -1.79 0.61 -11.97
N HIS A 40 -1.09 -0.21 -12.76
CA HIS A 40 0.36 -0.27 -12.71
C HIS A 40 0.99 1.05 -13.19
N SER A 41 2.17 1.40 -12.66
CA SER A 41 2.86 2.66 -12.98
C SER A 41 3.16 2.84 -14.47
N THR A 42 3.36 1.75 -15.21
CA THR A 42 3.57 1.77 -16.67
C THR A 42 2.36 2.30 -17.46
N ASP A 43 1.18 2.31 -16.87
CA ASP A 43 -0.06 2.78 -17.50
C ASP A 43 -0.55 4.12 -16.94
N LEU A 44 0.21 4.79 -16.08
CA LEU A 44 -0.22 6.04 -15.44
C LEU A 44 -0.41 7.20 -16.44
N ASN A 45 0.28 7.15 -17.57
CA ASN A 45 0.13 8.10 -18.68
C ASN A 45 -0.62 7.51 -19.89
N ASN A 46 -1.38 6.42 -19.70
CA ASN A 46 -2.19 5.79 -20.74
C ASN A 46 -3.61 6.39 -20.77
N PRO A 47 -3.90 7.38 -21.65
CA PRO A 47 -5.16 8.10 -21.62
C PRO A 47 -6.38 7.22 -21.93
N LYS A 48 -6.22 6.17 -22.73
CA LYS A 48 -7.32 5.25 -23.06
C LYS A 48 -7.69 4.40 -21.84
N LEU A 49 -6.70 3.90 -21.11
CA LEU A 49 -6.91 3.12 -19.89
C LEU A 49 -7.52 4.00 -18.80
N LEU A 50 -6.96 5.18 -18.52
CA LEU A 50 -7.47 6.10 -17.51
C LEU A 50 -8.92 6.54 -17.82
N LYS A 51 -9.20 6.89 -19.07
CA LYS A 51 -10.59 7.21 -19.51
C LYS A 51 -11.55 6.04 -19.29
N PHE A 52 -11.11 4.80 -19.49
CA PHE A 52 -11.94 3.63 -19.17
C PHE A 52 -12.14 3.51 -17.66
N ALA A 53 -11.08 3.68 -16.88
CA ALA A 53 -11.09 3.57 -15.42
C ALA A 53 -12.06 4.55 -14.74
N THR A 54 -12.31 5.75 -15.32
CA THR A 54 -13.29 6.71 -14.77
C THR A 54 -14.70 6.12 -14.60
N LYS A 55 -15.01 5.05 -15.33
CA LYS A 55 -16.33 4.38 -15.29
C LYS A 55 -16.45 3.36 -14.15
N LEU A 56 -15.33 2.96 -13.55
CA LEU A 56 -15.33 1.99 -12.47
C LEU A 56 -15.91 2.61 -11.19
N LYS A 57 -16.70 1.82 -10.47
CA LYS A 57 -17.34 2.21 -9.19
C LYS A 57 -16.72 1.49 -8.00
N ILE A 58 -15.42 1.20 -8.09
CA ILE A 58 -14.61 0.51 -7.10
C ILE A 58 -13.36 1.33 -6.83
N PRO A 59 -12.72 1.20 -5.66
CA PRO A 59 -11.45 1.85 -5.35
C PRO A 59 -10.36 1.56 -6.38
N ILE A 60 -9.56 2.58 -6.68
CA ILE A 60 -8.45 2.51 -7.63
C ILE A 60 -7.16 2.83 -6.89
N LEU A 61 -6.25 1.88 -6.85
CA LEU A 61 -4.88 2.07 -6.40
C LEU A 61 -4.02 2.51 -7.59
N LEU A 62 -3.35 3.65 -7.48
CA LEU A 62 -2.47 4.18 -8.53
C LEU A 62 -1.01 4.00 -8.14
N SER A 63 -0.28 3.11 -8.81
CA SER A 63 1.16 2.96 -8.60
C SER A 63 1.90 4.18 -9.16
N THR A 64 2.73 4.85 -8.33
CA THR A 64 3.49 6.05 -8.71
C THR A 64 4.97 5.79 -8.93
N ALA A 65 5.39 4.52 -8.93
CA ALA A 65 6.79 4.14 -9.08
C ALA A 65 7.35 4.54 -10.45
N GLY A 66 8.48 5.27 -10.44
CA GLY A 66 9.12 5.73 -11.67
C GLY A 66 8.35 6.80 -12.45
N CYS A 67 7.25 7.33 -11.90
CA CYS A 67 6.46 8.37 -12.54
C CYS A 67 6.91 9.77 -12.14
N THR A 68 6.83 10.70 -13.10
CA THR A 68 7.01 12.13 -12.86
C THR A 68 5.80 12.72 -12.14
N LEU A 69 5.99 13.88 -11.51
CA LEU A 69 4.87 14.59 -10.87
C LEU A 69 3.75 14.91 -11.85
N SER A 70 4.09 15.30 -13.08
CA SER A 70 3.11 15.62 -14.13
C SER A 70 2.28 14.41 -14.57
N GLU A 71 2.88 13.23 -14.62
CA GLU A 71 2.14 11.99 -14.93
C GLU A 71 1.17 11.62 -13.82
N ILE A 72 1.61 11.74 -12.55
CA ILE A 72 0.75 11.50 -11.39
C ILE A 72 -0.41 12.50 -11.36
N ASP A 73 -0.12 13.79 -11.55
CA ASP A 73 -1.12 14.86 -11.57
C ASP A 73 -2.17 14.67 -12.67
N TYR A 74 -1.73 14.28 -13.86
CA TYR A 74 -2.61 13.93 -14.97
C TYR A 74 -3.54 12.76 -14.63
N ALA A 75 -3.01 11.69 -14.04
CA ALA A 75 -3.81 10.52 -13.68
C ALA A 75 -4.82 10.84 -12.55
N VAL A 76 -4.38 11.55 -11.51
CA VAL A 76 -5.23 11.97 -10.38
C VAL A 76 -6.35 12.90 -10.88
N THR A 77 -6.03 13.89 -11.72
CA THR A 77 -7.02 14.80 -12.29
C THR A 77 -8.03 14.05 -13.15
N THR A 78 -7.56 13.14 -14.01
CA THR A 78 -8.44 12.33 -14.87
C THR A 78 -9.40 11.46 -14.04
N LEU A 79 -8.93 10.90 -12.92
CA LEU A 79 -9.68 10.00 -12.06
C LEU A 79 -10.31 10.70 -10.83
N SER A 80 -10.40 12.02 -10.83
CA SER A 80 -10.81 12.83 -9.66
C SER A 80 -12.19 12.49 -9.07
N LYS A 81 -13.05 11.78 -9.82
CA LYS A 81 -14.38 11.33 -9.37
C LYS A 81 -14.37 9.89 -8.81
N ASN A 82 -13.22 9.23 -8.82
CA ASN A 82 -13.05 7.88 -8.30
C ASN A 82 -12.47 7.93 -6.88
N GLU A 83 -12.68 6.88 -6.11
CA GLU A 83 -11.96 6.66 -4.85
C GLU A 83 -10.52 6.25 -5.18
N LEU A 84 -9.56 7.13 -4.90
CA LEU A 84 -8.14 6.96 -5.25
C LEU A 84 -7.27 6.75 -4.04
N ILE A 85 -6.29 5.86 -4.19
CA ILE A 85 -5.18 5.66 -3.25
C ILE A 85 -3.88 5.67 -4.06
N LEU A 86 -2.93 6.52 -3.68
CA LEU A 86 -1.62 6.56 -4.35
C LEU A 86 -0.68 5.56 -3.70
N MET A 87 -0.06 4.70 -4.50
CA MET A 87 0.86 3.67 -4.02
C MET A 87 2.30 4.07 -4.32
N HIS A 88 3.06 4.44 -3.27
CA HIS A 88 4.49 4.74 -3.38
C HIS A 88 5.32 3.46 -3.44
N SER A 89 6.30 3.42 -4.34
CA SER A 89 7.25 2.32 -4.49
C SER A 89 8.49 2.72 -5.28
N PHE A 90 9.45 1.81 -5.30
CA PHE A 90 10.49 1.72 -6.32
C PHE A 90 10.41 0.33 -6.99
N GLN A 91 10.53 0.28 -8.32
CA GLN A 91 10.39 -0.97 -9.10
C GLN A 91 11.76 -1.67 -9.28
N GLY A 92 12.37 -2.06 -8.19
CA GLY A 92 13.56 -2.92 -8.13
C GLY A 92 13.22 -4.21 -7.37
N TYR A 93 13.68 -5.34 -7.84
CA TYR A 93 13.40 -6.67 -7.27
C TYR A 93 14.69 -7.45 -7.02
N PRO A 94 15.26 -7.41 -5.81
CA PRO A 94 14.83 -6.61 -4.64
C PRO A 94 15.17 -5.13 -4.78
N THR A 95 14.44 -4.26 -4.05
CA THR A 95 14.75 -2.83 -3.97
C THR A 95 15.91 -2.60 -3.01
N GLU A 96 16.91 -1.84 -3.45
CA GLU A 96 17.96 -1.31 -2.58
C GLU A 96 17.37 -0.28 -1.60
N ILE A 97 17.80 -0.33 -0.34
CA ILE A 97 17.25 0.54 0.72
C ILE A 97 17.38 2.03 0.40
N LYS A 98 18.51 2.44 -0.21
CA LYS A 98 18.77 3.83 -0.59
C LYS A 98 17.78 4.37 -1.65
N ASP A 99 17.17 3.49 -2.43
CA ASP A 99 16.28 3.84 -3.54
C ASP A 99 14.80 3.94 -3.11
N LEU A 100 14.47 3.50 -1.89
CA LEU A 100 13.09 3.55 -1.36
C LEU A 100 12.51 4.95 -1.26
N ASN A 101 13.33 5.95 -0.95
CA ASN A 101 12.92 7.36 -0.81
C ASN A 101 11.58 7.55 -0.07
N LEU A 102 11.44 6.98 1.11
CA LEU A 102 10.18 6.93 1.87
C LEU A 102 9.59 8.32 2.17
N LYS A 103 10.43 9.37 2.26
CA LYS A 103 9.94 10.75 2.46
C LYS A 103 9.07 11.25 1.31
N ARG A 104 9.10 10.62 0.12
CA ARG A 104 8.18 10.92 -0.98
C ARG A 104 6.71 10.67 -0.60
N ILE A 105 6.45 9.78 0.34
CA ILE A 105 5.11 9.56 0.92
C ILE A 105 4.53 10.87 1.47
N LEU A 106 5.34 11.63 2.22
CA LEU A 106 4.90 12.92 2.77
C LEU A 106 4.61 13.94 1.67
N ALA A 107 5.48 14.02 0.65
CA ALA A 107 5.30 14.92 -0.49
C ALA A 107 4.02 14.57 -1.29
N LEU A 108 3.71 13.28 -1.48
CA LEU A 108 2.48 12.84 -2.12
C LEU A 108 1.24 13.21 -1.28
N LYS A 109 1.29 13.01 0.04
CA LYS A 109 0.20 13.41 0.96
C LYS A 109 -0.06 14.91 0.92
N GLU A 110 0.99 15.70 1.00
CA GLU A 110 0.90 17.17 0.97
C GLU A 110 0.34 17.68 -0.36
N LYS A 111 0.83 17.14 -1.48
CA LYS A 111 0.44 17.58 -2.83
C LYS A 111 -0.98 17.20 -3.20
N PHE A 112 -1.41 15.97 -2.90
CA PHE A 112 -2.67 15.41 -3.43
C PHE A 112 -3.78 15.30 -2.40
N ALA A 113 -3.48 15.36 -1.11
CA ALA A 113 -4.44 15.15 -0.02
C ALA A 113 -5.24 13.84 -0.16
N LEU A 114 -4.62 12.79 -0.71
CA LEU A 114 -5.18 11.46 -0.91
C LEU A 114 -4.57 10.46 0.07
N PRO A 115 -5.25 9.34 0.35
CA PRO A 115 -4.66 8.20 1.03
C PRO A 115 -3.42 7.70 0.29
N ILE A 116 -2.36 7.35 1.03
CA ILE A 116 -1.11 6.83 0.45
C ILE A 116 -0.88 5.41 0.95
N GLY A 117 -0.49 4.53 0.04
CA GLY A 117 0.03 3.21 0.33
C GLY A 117 1.53 3.10 0.06
N LEU A 118 2.15 2.07 0.61
CA LEU A 118 3.53 1.68 0.36
C LEU A 118 3.57 0.29 -0.25
N MET A 119 4.16 0.18 -1.43
CA MET A 119 4.52 -1.11 -2.05
C MET A 119 6.01 -1.34 -1.78
N ASP A 120 6.33 -2.37 -1.03
CA ASP A 120 7.68 -2.64 -0.57
C ASP A 120 8.25 -3.91 -1.23
N HIS A 121 9.33 -3.73 -1.98
CA HIS A 121 10.04 -4.80 -2.69
C HIS A 121 11.43 -5.10 -2.09
N VAL A 122 11.65 -4.73 -0.84
CA VAL A 122 12.88 -5.11 -0.11
C VAL A 122 13.00 -6.62 -0.03
N SER A 123 14.24 -7.13 -0.08
CA SER A 123 14.53 -8.57 -0.03
C SER A 123 13.82 -9.24 1.15
N GLY A 124 13.05 -10.30 0.84
CA GLY A 124 12.21 -10.99 1.80
C GLY A 124 12.96 -11.71 2.92
N ASP A 125 14.25 -12.02 2.72
CA ASP A 125 15.13 -12.62 3.74
C ASP A 125 15.84 -11.57 4.62
N SER A 126 15.73 -10.29 4.26
CA SER A 126 16.27 -9.19 5.05
C SER A 126 15.35 -8.82 6.21
N LYS A 127 15.90 -8.52 7.38
CA LYS A 127 15.16 -7.93 8.50
C LYS A 127 14.49 -6.60 8.12
N LEU A 128 15.03 -5.90 7.12
CA LEU A 128 14.46 -4.65 6.61
C LEU A 128 13.11 -4.85 5.94
N SER A 129 12.80 -6.05 5.46
CA SER A 129 11.46 -6.40 4.92
C SER A 129 10.35 -6.27 5.97
N MET A 130 10.69 -6.32 7.27
CA MET A 130 9.78 -6.06 8.39
C MET A 130 9.81 -4.61 8.83
N ILE A 131 10.97 -3.94 8.73
CA ILE A 131 11.16 -2.58 9.25
C ILE A 131 10.57 -1.54 8.30
N VAL A 132 10.78 -1.68 6.99
CA VAL A 132 10.32 -0.69 5.99
C VAL A 132 8.80 -0.47 6.02
N PRO A 133 7.95 -1.51 6.08
CA PRO A 133 6.52 -1.31 6.29
C PRO A 133 6.17 -0.52 7.56
N LEU A 134 6.89 -0.75 8.67
CA LEU A 134 6.65 -0.01 9.92
C LEU A 134 7.06 1.46 9.82
N LEU A 135 8.14 1.76 9.09
CA LEU A 135 8.50 3.15 8.76
C LEU A 135 7.39 3.81 7.92
N GLY A 136 6.79 3.08 6.98
CA GLY A 136 5.61 3.52 6.24
C GLY A 136 4.45 3.89 7.15
N ILE A 137 4.13 3.05 8.15
CA ILE A 137 3.11 3.35 9.16
C ILE A 137 3.46 4.66 9.89
N GLY A 138 4.71 4.84 10.30
CA GLY A 138 5.19 6.08 10.94
C GLY A 138 5.02 7.33 10.05
N LEU A 139 5.08 7.18 8.74
CA LEU A 139 4.82 8.24 7.75
C LEU A 139 3.32 8.39 7.42
N GLY A 140 2.46 7.56 8.03
CA GLY A 140 1.01 7.63 7.90
C GLY A 140 0.47 7.01 6.62
N VAL A 141 1.08 5.92 6.11
CA VAL A 141 0.46 5.14 5.04
C VAL A 141 -0.75 4.35 5.58
N GLU A 142 -1.74 4.16 4.71
CA GLU A 142 -2.99 3.47 5.04
C GLU A 142 -3.02 2.05 4.48
N ILE A 143 -2.21 1.78 3.45
CA ILE A 143 -2.09 0.47 2.80
C ILE A 143 -0.61 0.09 2.71
N ILE A 144 -0.33 -1.19 2.98
CA ILE A 144 0.96 -1.81 2.71
C ILE A 144 0.74 -2.98 1.77
N GLU A 145 1.48 -2.98 0.67
CA GLU A 145 1.51 -4.09 -0.28
C GLU A 145 2.81 -4.85 -0.13
N LYS A 146 2.72 -6.17 -0.10
CA LYS A 146 3.86 -7.08 0.08
C LYS A 146 3.69 -8.32 -0.79
N HIS A 147 4.74 -8.73 -1.48
CA HIS A 147 4.78 -10.04 -2.13
C HIS A 147 4.78 -11.15 -1.08
N ILE A 148 4.03 -12.22 -1.35
CA ILE A 148 4.00 -13.43 -0.53
C ILE A 148 4.23 -14.66 -1.40
N THR A 149 4.81 -15.70 -0.81
CA THR A 149 5.00 -17.01 -1.44
C THR A 149 4.77 -18.10 -0.41
N LEU A 150 4.41 -19.28 -0.86
CA LEU A 150 4.31 -20.44 0.04
C LEU A 150 5.69 -20.90 0.53
N ASP A 151 6.70 -20.77 -0.33
CA ASP A 151 8.07 -21.18 -0.03
C ASP A 151 9.06 -20.42 -0.92
N ARG A 152 9.78 -19.45 -0.34
CA ARG A 152 10.75 -18.61 -1.06
C ARG A 152 11.91 -19.43 -1.63
N SER A 153 12.26 -20.57 -1.03
CA SER A 153 13.35 -21.42 -1.49
C SER A 153 13.11 -22.02 -2.89
N LYS A 154 11.84 -22.10 -3.31
CA LYS A 154 11.43 -22.58 -4.65
C LYS A 154 11.66 -21.57 -5.77
N LYS A 155 12.10 -20.36 -5.45
CA LYS A 155 12.48 -19.32 -6.43
C LYS A 155 11.43 -19.08 -7.52
N GLY A 156 10.15 -18.98 -7.12
CA GLY A 156 9.05 -18.58 -8.02
C GLY A 156 9.16 -17.13 -8.48
N LEU A 157 8.14 -16.63 -9.18
CA LEU A 157 8.10 -15.24 -9.64
C LEU A 157 8.23 -14.28 -8.44
N ASP A 158 9.07 -13.24 -8.56
CA ASP A 158 9.31 -12.19 -7.56
C ASP A 158 9.70 -12.70 -6.16
N TYR A 159 10.20 -13.94 -6.06
CA TYR A 159 10.54 -14.58 -4.79
C TYR A 159 11.50 -13.77 -3.92
N PHE A 160 12.39 -12.96 -4.54
CA PHE A 160 13.36 -12.13 -3.83
C PHE A 160 12.71 -11.22 -2.78
N SER A 161 11.56 -10.64 -3.13
CA SER A 161 10.84 -9.67 -2.28
C SER A 161 9.66 -10.30 -1.53
N ALA A 162 9.41 -11.60 -1.73
CA ALA A 162 8.27 -12.28 -1.15
C ALA A 162 8.55 -12.76 0.29
N LEU A 163 7.55 -12.65 1.14
CA LEU A 163 7.55 -13.22 2.48
C LEU A 163 6.98 -14.64 2.49
N ASN A 164 7.57 -15.53 3.27
CA ASN A 164 6.96 -16.81 3.61
C ASN A 164 5.77 -16.60 4.56
N PRO A 165 4.86 -17.59 4.71
CA PRO A 165 3.63 -17.41 5.49
C PRO A 165 3.89 -16.96 6.94
N ASN A 166 4.86 -17.54 7.64
CA ASN A 166 5.18 -17.17 9.02
C ASN A 166 5.76 -15.76 9.12
N GLU A 167 6.57 -15.34 8.16
CA GLU A 167 7.12 -13.98 8.06
C GLU A 167 5.99 -12.97 7.83
N PHE A 168 5.04 -13.31 6.96
CA PHE A 168 3.88 -12.45 6.70
C PHE A 168 2.98 -12.32 7.94
N LEU A 169 2.72 -13.41 8.66
CA LEU A 169 1.97 -13.37 9.92
C LEU A 169 2.66 -12.48 10.96
N LEU A 170 3.98 -12.60 11.07
CA LEU A 170 4.78 -11.74 11.96
C LEU A 170 4.65 -10.26 11.55
N LEU A 171 4.78 -9.95 10.25
CA LEU A 171 4.63 -8.58 9.76
C LEU A 171 3.25 -8.01 10.11
N VAL A 172 2.18 -8.76 9.87
CA VAL A 172 0.80 -8.32 10.23
C VAL A 172 0.67 -8.04 11.73
N ALA A 173 1.26 -8.89 12.58
CA ALA A 173 1.25 -8.67 14.02
C ALA A 173 2.03 -7.42 14.43
N LEU A 174 3.20 -7.18 13.83
CA LEU A 174 4.01 -5.98 14.05
C LEU A 174 3.27 -4.71 13.60
N ILE A 175 2.64 -4.72 12.42
CA ILE A 175 1.84 -3.59 11.92
C ILE A 175 0.72 -3.24 12.91
N LYS A 176 -0.06 -4.22 13.38
CA LYS A 176 -1.14 -3.98 14.35
C LYS A 176 -0.63 -3.37 15.65
N LYS A 177 0.51 -3.84 16.18
CA LYS A 177 1.13 -3.29 17.38
C LYS A 177 1.66 -1.87 17.15
N SER A 178 2.30 -1.63 16.00
CA SER A 178 2.83 -0.30 15.64
C SER A 178 1.71 0.73 15.50
N GLN A 179 0.57 0.37 14.92
CA GLN A 179 -0.60 1.25 14.85
C GLN A 179 -1.08 1.68 16.23
N LEU A 180 -1.08 0.80 17.23
CA LEU A 180 -1.41 1.16 18.62
C LEU A 180 -0.40 2.15 19.21
N ALA A 181 0.88 1.99 18.88
CA ALA A 181 1.96 2.86 19.35
C ALA A 181 1.92 4.27 18.73
N MET A 182 1.32 4.43 17.53
CA MET A 182 1.20 5.74 16.87
C MET A 182 0.32 6.73 17.64
N GLY A 183 -0.68 6.26 18.39
CA GLY A 183 -1.54 7.11 19.18
C GLY A 183 -2.31 8.16 18.37
N LYS A 184 -2.50 9.34 18.96
CA LYS A 184 -3.18 10.50 18.34
C LYS A 184 -2.21 11.67 18.23
N GLN A 185 -2.33 12.46 17.18
CA GLN A 185 -1.62 13.73 17.04
C GLN A 185 -2.28 14.80 17.93
N SER A 186 -2.04 14.71 19.24
CA SER A 186 -2.67 15.55 20.27
C SER A 186 -1.71 15.79 21.42
N PHE A 187 -1.87 16.91 22.12
CA PHE A 187 -1.19 17.21 23.39
C PHE A 187 -2.02 16.77 24.62
N GLU A 188 -3.19 16.16 24.41
CA GLU A 188 -4.01 15.63 25.49
C GLU A 188 -3.29 14.47 26.18
N LEU A 189 -3.17 14.55 27.51
CA LEU A 189 -2.55 13.50 28.30
C LEU A 189 -3.48 12.29 28.41
N GLY A 190 -2.95 11.13 28.10
CA GLY A 190 -3.63 9.87 28.36
C GLY A 190 -3.77 9.56 29.85
N LYS A 191 -4.65 8.60 30.19
CA LYS A 191 -4.91 8.23 31.60
C LYS A 191 -3.62 7.90 32.37
N ASN A 192 -2.70 7.15 31.78
CA ASN A 192 -1.45 6.75 32.43
C ASN A 192 -0.48 7.94 32.60
N GLU A 193 -0.47 8.86 31.64
CA GLU A 193 0.35 10.09 31.73
C GLU A 193 -0.18 11.03 32.82
N LEU A 194 -1.52 11.15 32.95
CA LEU A 194 -2.14 11.89 34.02
C LEU A 194 -1.80 11.27 35.38
N GLN A 195 -1.85 9.95 35.51
CA GLN A 195 -1.48 9.25 36.72
C GLN A 195 0.01 9.47 37.09
N TYR A 196 0.92 9.35 36.09
CA TYR A 196 2.33 9.66 36.27
C TYR A 196 2.53 11.12 36.72
N ARG A 197 1.83 12.07 36.11
CA ARG A 197 1.88 13.49 36.46
C ARG A 197 1.49 13.72 37.93
N ILE A 198 0.39 13.12 38.40
CA ILE A 198 -0.09 13.26 39.78
C ILE A 198 0.94 12.70 40.76
N LEU A 199 1.54 11.57 40.46
CA LEU A 199 2.45 10.87 41.38
C LEU A 199 3.85 11.51 41.44
N HIS A 200 4.33 12.11 40.35
CA HIS A 200 5.76 12.44 40.18
C HIS A 200 6.04 13.92 39.90
N LYS A 201 5.10 14.70 39.37
CA LYS A 201 5.34 16.13 39.16
C LYS A 201 5.09 16.91 40.44
N LYS A 202 6.16 17.54 40.95
CA LYS A 202 6.08 18.54 42.04
C LYS A 202 5.50 19.82 41.48
N ASN A 203 4.50 20.41 42.17
CA ASN A 203 3.88 21.70 41.80
C ASN A 203 3.13 21.69 40.44
N ALA A 204 2.37 20.66 40.17
CA ALA A 204 1.48 20.65 39.02
C ALA A 204 0.06 21.05 39.40
#